data_bb938be7c65b130fbc871f3e05881a40
#
_entry.id   bb938be7c65b130fbc871f3e05881a40
#
_cell.length_a   1.000
_cell.length_b   1.000
_cell.length_c   1.000
_cell.angle_alpha   90.00
_cell.angle_beta   90.00
_cell.angle_gamma   90.00
#
_symmetry.space_group_name_H-M   'P 1'
#
loop_
_entity.id
_entity.type
_entity.pdbx_description
1 polymer ?
#
loop_
_entity_poly.entity_id
_entity_poly.type
_entity_poly.pdbx_seq_one_letter_code
_entity_poly.pdbx_strand_id
1 'polypeptide(L)'
;MKKILITFTAAVFILLIPSLKMSGSSDPTKQLGIATYSVKGLETDIEGSFKSLADDGYKVMEISNYNAGNGTVANYKPAEYAALASKYGMTIISSHARTKFDTKDVAGTVEAWGKVFDDHKVMGCKYVIFPMNIWSGNFEGLKEECNLLNKIGEEANKRGIKFGYHNHHFEFVSVAGSDQLYEDYLIKNTDPDKVFFQMDVYWVTVGGQDPVAYLKKYPDRFKVLHIKDDYVIGESGKINYETIFKQFYKNGHKDWFVEIEEKMTPEAKAQSAGFMDAMKNVQAQGGTMQDVMKELSKNRPAGGQGSPFGSQDPKVMAEKLKTSLEAIKLSAEYLKKADFVK
;
A
#
# COMPACT_ATOMS: atom_id res chain seq x y z
N MET A 1 2.70 69.01 -48.74
CA MET A 1 1.99 68.06 -47.87
C MET A 1 3.01 67.42 -46.95
N LYS A 2 3.09 67.90 -45.69
CA LYS A 2 4.03 67.41 -44.66
C LYS A 2 3.35 66.30 -43.91
N LYS A 3 3.93 65.08 -43.92
CA LYS A 3 3.50 63.95 -43.07
C LYS A 3 4.09 64.12 -41.66
N ILE A 4 3.22 64.25 -40.65
CA ILE A 4 3.58 64.24 -39.24
C ILE A 4 3.63 62.80 -38.77
N LEU A 5 4.83 62.37 -38.33
CA LEU A 5 5.07 61.05 -37.72
C LEU A 5 4.87 61.20 -36.20
N ILE A 6 3.84 60.58 -35.65
CA ILE A 6 3.59 60.58 -34.20
C ILE A 6 4.22 59.25 -33.65
N THR A 7 5.31 59.37 -32.89
CA THR A 7 5.95 58.31 -32.15
C THR A 7 5.25 58.17 -30.80
N PHE A 8 4.60 57.04 -30.56
CA PHE A 8 4.08 56.66 -29.25
C PHE A 8 5.21 55.99 -28.46
N THR A 9 5.69 56.64 -27.41
CA THR A 9 6.58 56.08 -26.40
C THR A 9 5.74 55.41 -25.31
N ALA A 10 5.72 54.08 -25.25
CA ALA A 10 5.09 53.35 -24.17
C ALA A 10 6.05 53.33 -22.95
N ALA A 11 5.69 54.02 -21.90
CA ALA A 11 6.38 53.94 -20.61
C ALA A 11 5.95 52.66 -19.88
N VAL A 12 6.89 51.73 -19.73
CA VAL A 12 6.67 50.53 -18.92
C VAL A 12 6.95 50.89 -17.45
N PHE A 13 5.90 50.99 -16.66
CA PHE A 13 6.02 51.08 -15.20
C PHE A 13 6.30 49.68 -14.63
N ILE A 14 7.55 49.44 -14.25
CA ILE A 14 7.93 48.27 -13.45
C ILE A 14 7.55 48.54 -12.00
N LEU A 15 6.45 47.97 -11.54
CA LEU A 15 6.10 47.92 -10.13
C LEU A 15 7.08 46.97 -9.42
N LEU A 16 8.07 47.54 -8.72
CA LEU A 16 8.88 46.80 -7.75
C LEU A 16 8.02 46.44 -6.55
N ILE A 17 7.53 45.20 -6.53
CA ILE A 17 6.90 44.59 -5.34
C ILE A 17 8.06 44.21 -4.40
N PRO A 18 8.14 44.77 -3.17
CA PRO A 18 9.12 44.31 -2.21
C PRO A 18 8.83 42.85 -1.86
N SER A 19 9.74 41.94 -2.21
CA SER A 19 9.64 40.56 -1.75
C SER A 19 9.84 40.56 -0.23
N LEU A 20 8.77 40.43 0.52
CA LEU A 20 8.82 40.03 1.92
C LEU A 20 9.55 38.67 1.99
N LYS A 21 10.80 38.69 2.42
CA LYS A 21 11.46 37.50 2.93
C LYS A 21 10.72 37.06 4.19
N MET A 22 9.80 36.14 4.03
CA MET A 22 9.33 35.33 5.16
C MET A 22 10.50 34.42 5.56
N SER A 23 11.28 34.86 6.55
CA SER A 23 12.18 34.02 7.31
C SER A 23 11.33 33.19 8.28
N GLY A 24 10.66 32.19 7.76
CA GLY A 24 10.17 31.06 8.53
C GLY A 24 11.08 29.90 8.17
N SER A 25 11.88 29.40 9.10
CA SER A 25 12.45 28.08 9.00
C SER A 25 11.27 27.11 9.01
N SER A 26 10.71 26.80 7.85
CA SER A 26 9.88 25.62 7.71
C SER A 26 10.83 24.44 7.90
N ASP A 27 10.84 23.91 9.12
CA ASP A 27 11.20 22.53 9.35
C ASP A 27 10.46 21.73 8.28
N PRO A 28 11.15 20.98 7.38
CA PRO A 28 10.44 20.22 6.36
C PRO A 28 9.53 19.26 7.11
N THR A 29 8.24 19.59 7.16
CA THR A 29 7.24 18.77 7.86
C THR A 29 7.30 17.40 7.23
N LYS A 30 7.75 16.40 8.00
CA LYS A 30 7.85 15.00 7.60
C LYS A 30 6.56 14.58 6.93
N GLN A 31 6.64 13.98 5.75
CA GLN A 31 5.47 13.56 5.00
C GLN A 31 5.07 12.16 5.45
N LEU A 32 4.24 12.07 6.50
CA LEU A 32 3.72 10.80 6.96
C LEU A 32 2.69 10.24 5.97
N GLY A 33 2.86 8.96 5.60
CA GLY A 33 1.90 8.21 4.79
C GLY A 33 1.13 7.20 5.66
N ILE A 34 -0.15 6.95 5.32
CA ILE A 34 -1.02 6.00 5.99
C ILE A 34 -1.72 5.10 4.98
N ALA A 35 -1.71 3.79 5.20
CA ALA A 35 -2.59 2.84 4.53
C ALA A 35 -3.95 2.84 5.24
N THR A 36 -5.03 3.12 4.51
CA THR A 36 -6.39 3.17 5.08
C THR A 36 -6.87 1.80 5.60
N TYR A 37 -6.20 0.72 5.23
CA TYR A 37 -6.35 -0.59 5.85
C TYR A 37 -6.20 -0.53 7.39
N SER A 38 -5.37 0.37 7.90
CA SER A 38 -5.15 0.60 9.33
C SER A 38 -6.36 1.18 10.05
N VAL A 39 -7.24 1.88 9.33
CA VAL A 39 -8.40 2.57 9.90
C VAL A 39 -9.58 1.61 9.92
N LYS A 40 -9.66 0.78 10.96
CA LYS A 40 -10.72 -0.22 11.08
C LYS A 40 -12.06 0.49 11.33
N GLY A 41 -13.06 0.16 10.52
CA GLY A 41 -14.35 0.85 10.58
C GLY A 41 -14.38 2.24 9.93
N LEU A 42 -13.43 2.56 9.06
CA LEU A 42 -13.35 3.81 8.31
C LEU A 42 -14.71 4.25 7.74
N GLU A 43 -15.50 3.31 7.22
CA GLU A 43 -16.78 3.58 6.57
C GLU A 43 -17.88 4.06 7.54
N THR A 44 -17.68 3.93 8.86
CA THR A 44 -18.65 4.44 9.85
C THR A 44 -18.55 5.94 10.06
N ASP A 45 -17.34 6.53 9.85
CA ASP A 45 -17.09 7.96 9.93
C ASP A 45 -15.85 8.34 9.08
N ILE A 46 -16.03 8.45 7.78
CA ILE A 46 -14.93 8.77 6.85
C ILE A 46 -14.39 10.18 7.08
N GLU A 47 -15.27 11.18 7.25
CA GLU A 47 -14.84 12.57 7.42
C GLU A 47 -14.12 12.78 8.75
N GLY A 48 -14.64 12.23 9.84
CA GLY A 48 -13.97 12.27 11.15
C GLY A 48 -12.63 11.54 11.12
N SER A 49 -12.54 10.41 10.41
CA SER A 49 -11.29 9.67 10.21
C SER A 49 -10.26 10.50 9.46
N PHE A 50 -10.62 11.12 8.34
CA PHE A 50 -9.69 11.95 7.56
C PHE A 50 -9.23 13.17 8.35
N LYS A 51 -10.14 13.79 9.10
CA LYS A 51 -9.78 14.89 10.00
C LYS A 51 -8.76 14.43 11.05
N SER A 52 -9.01 13.30 11.71
CA SER A 52 -8.08 12.74 12.72
C SER A 52 -6.71 12.44 12.13
N LEU A 53 -6.65 11.77 10.98
CA LEU A 53 -5.39 11.49 10.28
C LEU A 53 -4.61 12.77 9.94
N ALA A 54 -5.30 13.80 9.44
CA ALA A 54 -4.70 15.08 9.11
C ALA A 54 -4.18 15.83 10.34
N ASP A 55 -4.96 15.83 11.44
CA ASP A 55 -4.56 16.41 12.74
C ASP A 55 -3.33 15.68 13.32
N ASP A 56 -3.23 14.37 13.12
CA ASP A 56 -2.08 13.55 13.51
C ASP A 56 -0.87 13.73 12.55
N GLY A 57 -1.00 14.53 11.49
CA GLY A 57 0.08 14.94 10.59
C GLY A 57 0.30 14.04 9.38
N TYR A 58 -0.58 13.08 9.11
CA TYR A 58 -0.55 12.34 7.87
C TYR A 58 -0.93 13.24 6.69
N LYS A 59 -0.27 13.05 5.55
CA LYS A 59 -0.45 13.90 4.35
C LYS A 59 -0.78 13.09 3.11
N VAL A 60 -0.29 11.87 3.02
CA VAL A 60 -0.52 10.99 1.89
C VAL A 60 -1.18 9.69 2.32
N MET A 61 -2.04 9.18 1.45
CA MET A 61 -2.79 7.95 1.71
C MET A 61 -2.54 6.88 0.65
N GLU A 62 -2.52 5.65 1.11
CA GLU A 62 -2.79 4.47 0.32
C GLU A 62 -4.18 3.95 0.69
N ILE A 63 -5.07 3.81 -0.29
CA ILE A 63 -6.41 3.29 -0.05
C ILE A 63 -6.46 1.77 -0.19
N SER A 64 -7.31 1.10 0.59
CA SER A 64 -7.40 -0.37 0.62
C SER A 64 -8.84 -0.90 0.43
N ASN A 65 -9.80 -0.02 0.27
CA ASN A 65 -11.23 -0.34 0.19
C ASN A 65 -11.86 -0.03 -1.17
N TYR A 66 -11.05 -0.07 -2.24
CA TYR A 66 -11.54 0.01 -3.60
C TYR A 66 -12.29 -1.27 -4.00
N ASN A 67 -13.50 -1.12 -4.51
CA ASN A 67 -14.34 -2.19 -5.02
C ASN A 67 -14.32 -2.21 -6.54
N ALA A 68 -13.56 -3.11 -7.13
CA ALA A 68 -13.45 -3.26 -8.58
C ALA A 68 -14.75 -3.71 -9.26
N GLY A 69 -15.71 -4.28 -8.51
CA GLY A 69 -16.98 -4.76 -9.06
C GLY A 69 -17.93 -3.62 -9.46
N ASN A 70 -17.85 -2.48 -8.76
CA ASN A 70 -18.70 -1.31 -9.01
C ASN A 70 -17.91 -0.01 -9.22
N GLY A 71 -16.56 -0.05 -9.15
CA GLY A 71 -15.71 1.12 -9.37
C GLY A 71 -15.83 2.19 -8.27
N THR A 72 -15.99 1.78 -7.00
CA THR A 72 -16.15 2.72 -5.88
C THR A 72 -15.10 2.52 -4.80
N VAL A 73 -14.87 3.56 -3.99
CA VAL A 73 -14.08 3.53 -2.77
C VAL A 73 -14.99 3.89 -1.61
N ALA A 74 -15.21 2.97 -0.66
CA ALA A 74 -16.14 3.20 0.46
C ALA A 74 -17.51 3.78 0.01
N ASN A 75 -18.06 3.25 -1.08
CA ASN A 75 -19.31 3.68 -1.74
C ASN A 75 -19.29 5.05 -2.43
N TYR A 76 -18.16 5.76 -2.45
CA TYR A 76 -17.98 6.99 -3.23
C TYR A 76 -17.43 6.68 -4.62
N LYS A 77 -17.77 7.52 -5.60
CA LYS A 77 -17.04 7.52 -6.88
C LYS A 77 -15.59 7.96 -6.66
N PRO A 78 -14.64 7.50 -7.48
CA PRO A 78 -13.21 7.81 -7.32
C PRO A 78 -12.92 9.33 -7.17
N ALA A 79 -13.51 10.17 -8.02
CA ALA A 79 -13.33 11.62 -7.95
C ALA A 79 -13.91 12.24 -6.67
N GLU A 80 -15.05 11.74 -6.19
CA GLU A 80 -15.72 12.23 -4.98
C GLU A 80 -14.88 11.88 -3.74
N TYR A 81 -14.34 10.64 -3.69
CA TYR A 81 -13.47 10.21 -2.59
C TYR A 81 -12.17 11.00 -2.54
N ALA A 82 -11.55 11.26 -3.70
CA ALA A 82 -10.36 12.10 -3.79
C ALA A 82 -10.61 13.55 -3.37
N ALA A 83 -11.76 14.12 -3.76
CA ALA A 83 -12.16 15.46 -3.34
C ALA A 83 -12.40 15.53 -1.82
N LEU A 84 -13.01 14.48 -1.24
CA LEU A 84 -13.22 14.38 0.19
C LEU A 84 -11.87 14.31 0.95
N ALA A 85 -10.93 13.47 0.50
CA ALA A 85 -9.59 13.43 1.07
C ALA A 85 -8.89 14.80 1.02
N SER A 86 -8.96 15.47 -0.14
CA SER A 86 -8.37 16.79 -0.36
C SER A 86 -8.96 17.88 0.55
N LYS A 87 -10.26 17.81 0.88
CA LYS A 87 -10.93 18.72 1.84
C LYS A 87 -10.22 18.73 3.19
N TYR A 88 -9.64 17.61 3.59
CA TYR A 88 -8.87 17.45 4.84
C TYR A 88 -7.35 17.56 4.64
N GLY A 89 -6.89 18.04 3.48
CA GLY A 89 -5.46 18.19 3.18
C GLY A 89 -4.71 16.87 2.96
N MET A 90 -5.44 15.79 2.69
CA MET A 90 -4.88 14.48 2.39
C MET A 90 -4.79 14.26 0.87
N THR A 91 -3.72 13.61 0.42
CA THR A 91 -3.52 13.27 -0.99
C THR A 91 -3.45 11.75 -1.17
N ILE A 92 -4.26 11.20 -2.05
CA ILE A 92 -4.21 9.78 -2.41
C ILE A 92 -3.10 9.60 -3.45
N ILE A 93 -2.08 8.81 -3.13
CA ILE A 93 -0.97 8.52 -4.07
C ILE A 93 -0.81 7.03 -4.37
N SER A 94 -1.43 6.17 -3.59
CA SER A 94 -1.34 4.71 -3.71
C SER A 94 -2.66 4.04 -3.40
N SER A 95 -2.81 2.82 -3.89
CA SER A 95 -3.96 1.97 -3.57
C SER A 95 -3.57 0.50 -3.61
N HIS A 96 -4.02 -0.25 -2.60
CA HIS A 96 -4.18 -1.69 -2.73
C HIS A 96 -5.46 -1.97 -3.51
N ALA A 97 -5.34 -2.68 -4.62
CA ALA A 97 -6.48 -3.05 -5.45
C ALA A 97 -6.41 -4.51 -5.88
N ARG A 98 -7.59 -5.12 -6.00
CA ARG A 98 -7.75 -6.49 -6.48
C ARG A 98 -8.85 -6.53 -7.53
N THR A 99 -8.58 -7.28 -8.60
CA THR A 99 -9.57 -7.68 -9.60
C THR A 99 -9.17 -9.04 -10.15
N LYS A 100 -9.70 -9.43 -11.30
CA LYS A 100 -9.37 -10.70 -11.94
C LYS A 100 -7.86 -10.88 -12.12
N PHE A 101 -7.34 -12.05 -11.74
CA PHE A 101 -5.98 -12.50 -11.99
C PHE A 101 -6.04 -13.96 -12.45
N ASP A 102 -6.03 -14.18 -13.77
CA ASP A 102 -6.25 -15.48 -14.40
C ASP A 102 -5.30 -15.65 -15.59
N THR A 103 -4.32 -16.53 -15.46
CA THR A 103 -3.31 -16.81 -16.50
C THR A 103 -3.93 -17.48 -17.74
N LYS A 104 -5.12 -18.09 -17.61
CA LYS A 104 -5.86 -18.71 -18.72
C LYS A 104 -6.72 -17.71 -19.49
N ASP A 105 -7.04 -16.56 -18.88
CA ASP A 105 -7.76 -15.46 -19.53
C ASP A 105 -6.97 -14.14 -19.35
N VAL A 106 -5.85 -14.08 -20.02
CA VAL A 106 -4.93 -12.93 -20.00
C VAL A 106 -5.62 -11.66 -20.49
N ALA A 107 -6.40 -11.74 -21.59
CA ALA A 107 -7.08 -10.59 -22.17
C ALA A 107 -8.12 -10.00 -21.20
N GLY A 108 -9.00 -10.84 -20.65
CA GLY A 108 -10.00 -10.42 -19.68
C GLY A 108 -9.38 -9.91 -18.36
N THR A 109 -8.23 -10.45 -17.95
CA THR A 109 -7.47 -9.96 -16.81
C THR A 109 -6.96 -8.55 -17.07
N VAL A 110 -6.27 -8.32 -18.20
CA VAL A 110 -5.71 -7.01 -18.56
C VAL A 110 -6.81 -5.96 -18.71
N GLU A 111 -7.96 -6.31 -19.33
CA GLU A 111 -9.12 -5.44 -19.42
C GLU A 111 -9.66 -5.03 -18.05
N ALA A 112 -9.81 -6.00 -17.14
CA ALA A 112 -10.29 -5.75 -15.78
C ALA A 112 -9.36 -4.79 -15.01
N TRP A 113 -8.05 -5.00 -15.12
CA TRP A 113 -7.05 -4.10 -14.52
C TRP A 113 -7.03 -2.72 -15.19
N GLY A 114 -7.29 -2.64 -16.50
CA GLY A 114 -7.44 -1.38 -17.22
C GLY A 114 -8.48 -0.47 -16.59
N LYS A 115 -9.66 -1.00 -16.23
CA LYS A 115 -10.74 -0.28 -15.54
C LYS A 115 -10.31 0.19 -14.14
N VAL A 116 -9.62 -0.67 -13.39
CA VAL A 116 -9.03 -0.30 -12.10
C VAL A 116 -8.09 0.89 -12.26
N PHE A 117 -7.18 0.85 -13.23
CA PHE A 117 -6.22 1.94 -13.44
C PHE A 117 -6.88 3.25 -13.89
N ASP A 118 -7.96 3.19 -14.68
CA ASP A 118 -8.71 4.39 -15.07
C ASP A 118 -9.32 5.10 -13.84
N ASP A 119 -9.94 4.37 -12.93
CA ASP A 119 -10.47 4.90 -11.68
C ASP A 119 -9.38 5.48 -10.77
N HIS A 120 -8.25 4.80 -10.67
CA HIS A 120 -7.12 5.24 -9.84
C HIS A 120 -6.41 6.46 -10.42
N LYS A 121 -6.36 6.60 -11.74
CA LYS A 121 -5.89 7.81 -12.41
C LYS A 121 -6.74 9.03 -12.07
N VAL A 122 -8.07 8.87 -12.02
CA VAL A 122 -8.99 9.94 -11.60
C VAL A 122 -8.71 10.38 -10.16
N MET A 123 -8.33 9.46 -9.27
CA MET A 123 -7.95 9.79 -7.89
C MET A 123 -6.55 10.42 -7.75
N GLY A 124 -5.74 10.42 -8.80
CA GLY A 124 -4.38 10.94 -8.75
C GLY A 124 -3.34 9.94 -8.25
N CYS A 125 -3.66 8.65 -8.19
CA CYS A 125 -2.74 7.61 -7.75
C CYS A 125 -1.51 7.52 -8.66
N LYS A 126 -0.34 7.44 -8.03
CA LYS A 126 0.93 7.08 -8.68
C LYS A 126 1.09 5.58 -8.78
N TYR A 127 0.60 4.88 -7.73
CA TYR A 127 0.81 3.46 -7.50
C TYR A 127 -0.52 2.75 -7.38
N VAL A 128 -0.62 1.59 -8.03
CA VAL A 128 -1.67 0.59 -7.77
C VAL A 128 -0.97 -0.72 -7.49
N ILE A 129 -1.25 -1.29 -6.34
CA ILE A 129 -0.49 -2.41 -5.80
C ILE A 129 -1.42 -3.60 -5.60
N PHE A 130 -1.03 -4.74 -6.15
CA PHE A 130 -1.70 -6.01 -5.93
C PHE A 130 -1.28 -6.54 -4.56
N PRO A 131 -2.20 -6.59 -3.57
CA PRO A 131 -1.81 -6.72 -2.17
C PRO A 131 -1.45 -8.14 -1.75
N MET A 132 -1.90 -9.16 -2.47
CA MET A 132 -1.67 -10.55 -2.11
C MET A 132 -2.10 -11.50 -3.22
N ASN A 133 -1.35 -12.57 -3.45
CA ASN A 133 -1.76 -13.69 -4.29
C ASN A 133 -1.33 -15.01 -3.65
N ILE A 134 -1.99 -16.11 -4.02
CA ILE A 134 -1.46 -17.46 -3.81
C ILE A 134 -0.79 -17.87 -5.11
N TRP A 135 0.50 -18.03 -5.03
CA TRP A 135 1.34 -18.32 -6.17
C TRP A 135 1.32 -19.82 -6.51
N SER A 136 1.48 -20.12 -7.78
CA SER A 136 1.64 -21.50 -8.24
C SER A 136 2.80 -22.19 -7.53
N GLY A 137 2.58 -23.43 -7.10
CA GLY A 137 3.59 -24.23 -6.39
C GLY A 137 4.73 -24.76 -7.27
N ASN A 138 4.81 -24.35 -8.56
CA ASN A 138 5.83 -24.80 -9.50
C ASN A 138 6.29 -23.65 -10.42
N PHE A 139 7.49 -23.82 -10.99
CA PHE A 139 8.11 -22.77 -11.81
C PHE A 139 7.39 -22.48 -13.14
N GLU A 140 6.66 -23.43 -13.70
CA GLU A 140 5.92 -23.20 -14.95
C GLU A 140 4.75 -22.24 -14.69
N GLY A 141 3.92 -22.53 -13.71
CA GLY A 141 2.82 -21.65 -13.29
C GLY A 141 3.32 -20.28 -12.83
N LEU A 142 4.38 -20.23 -12.02
CA LEU A 142 5.00 -18.97 -11.59
C LEU A 142 5.48 -18.12 -12.77
N LYS A 143 6.02 -18.73 -13.81
CA LYS A 143 6.43 -18.03 -15.02
C LYS A 143 5.23 -17.42 -15.75
N GLU A 144 4.11 -18.14 -15.83
CA GLU A 144 2.88 -17.61 -16.43
C GLU A 144 2.34 -16.44 -15.61
N GLU A 145 2.35 -16.54 -14.27
CA GLU A 145 1.93 -15.48 -13.35
C GLU A 145 2.82 -14.24 -13.45
N CYS A 146 4.15 -14.39 -13.52
CA CYS A 146 5.07 -13.27 -13.77
C CYS A 146 4.83 -12.61 -15.13
N ASN A 147 4.55 -13.38 -16.18
CA ASN A 147 4.21 -12.84 -17.49
C ASN A 147 2.89 -12.04 -17.43
N LEU A 148 1.91 -12.51 -16.66
CA LEU A 148 0.65 -11.81 -16.46
C LEU A 148 0.86 -10.50 -15.68
N LEU A 149 1.66 -10.50 -14.62
CA LEU A 149 2.05 -9.29 -13.90
C LEU A 149 2.69 -8.27 -14.83
N ASN A 150 3.59 -8.69 -15.73
CA ASN A 150 4.23 -7.81 -16.72
C ASN A 150 3.21 -7.19 -17.68
N LYS A 151 2.19 -7.94 -18.10
CA LYS A 151 1.12 -7.41 -18.98
C LYS A 151 0.21 -6.42 -18.23
N ILE A 152 -0.10 -6.68 -16.96
CA ILE A 152 -0.85 -5.75 -16.11
C ILE A 152 -0.03 -4.46 -15.91
N GLY A 153 1.26 -4.58 -15.61
CA GLY A 153 2.15 -3.42 -15.44
C GLY A 153 2.33 -2.59 -16.72
N GLU A 154 2.35 -3.25 -17.88
CA GLU A 154 2.34 -2.56 -19.18
C GLU A 154 1.04 -1.75 -19.38
N GLU A 155 -0.10 -2.32 -19.00
CA GLU A 155 -1.40 -1.66 -19.08
C GLU A 155 -1.51 -0.46 -18.11
N ALA A 156 -0.90 -0.57 -16.90
CA ALA A 156 -0.77 0.53 -15.96
C ALA A 156 0.09 1.68 -16.51
N ASN A 157 1.23 1.34 -17.12
CA ASN A 157 2.15 2.33 -17.71
C ASN A 157 1.51 3.18 -18.82
N LYS A 158 0.59 2.63 -19.63
CA LYS A 158 -0.19 3.38 -20.63
C LYS A 158 -0.99 4.53 -20.02
N ARG A 159 -1.31 4.44 -18.72
CA ARG A 159 -2.07 5.43 -17.95
C ARG A 159 -1.21 6.31 -17.06
N GLY A 160 0.11 6.08 -17.07
CA GLY A 160 1.06 6.79 -16.21
C GLY A 160 1.04 6.31 -14.75
N ILE A 161 0.45 5.14 -14.47
CA ILE A 161 0.41 4.48 -13.17
C ILE A 161 1.54 3.45 -13.10
N LYS A 162 2.14 3.32 -11.93
CA LYS A 162 3.08 2.24 -11.60
C LYS A 162 2.33 1.10 -10.92
N PHE A 163 2.47 -0.11 -11.48
CA PHE A 163 1.89 -1.31 -10.90
C PHE A 163 2.92 -2.03 -10.04
N GLY A 164 2.49 -2.49 -8.85
CA GLY A 164 3.36 -3.18 -7.90
C GLY A 164 2.71 -4.40 -7.26
N TYR A 165 3.53 -5.16 -6.55
CA TYR A 165 3.12 -6.28 -5.71
C TYR A 165 3.57 -6.03 -4.27
N HIS A 166 2.72 -6.36 -3.30
CA HIS A 166 2.99 -6.25 -1.86
C HIS A 166 3.22 -7.64 -1.26
N ASN A 167 4.34 -7.81 -0.58
CA ASN A 167 4.70 -9.07 0.05
C ASN A 167 4.03 -9.26 1.43
N HIS A 168 3.82 -10.53 1.75
CA HIS A 168 3.62 -11.03 3.11
C HIS A 168 4.77 -11.97 3.48
N HIS A 169 4.65 -12.73 4.59
CA HIS A 169 5.70 -13.67 4.99
C HIS A 169 5.73 -14.95 4.13
N PHE A 170 4.64 -15.29 3.47
CA PHE A 170 4.55 -16.53 2.67
C PHE A 170 5.27 -16.44 1.31
N GLU A 171 5.66 -15.24 0.84
CA GLU A 171 6.58 -15.11 -0.28
C GLU A 171 8.03 -15.45 0.08
N PHE A 172 8.34 -15.51 1.38
CA PHE A 172 9.67 -15.88 1.89
C PHE A 172 9.80 -17.38 2.22
N VAL A 173 8.94 -18.22 1.64
CA VAL A 173 9.15 -19.66 1.63
C VAL A 173 9.73 -20.11 0.29
N SER A 174 10.33 -21.30 0.26
CA SER A 174 10.90 -21.86 -0.97
C SER A 174 9.83 -22.39 -1.90
N VAL A 175 10.03 -22.18 -3.21
CA VAL A 175 9.24 -22.86 -4.25
C VAL A 175 9.49 -24.36 -4.14
N ALA A 176 8.45 -25.16 -4.30
CA ALA A 176 8.53 -26.61 -4.11
C ALA A 176 9.68 -27.24 -4.93
N GLY A 177 10.50 -28.03 -4.24
CA GLY A 177 11.66 -28.71 -4.84
C GLY A 177 12.87 -27.81 -5.15
N SER A 178 12.95 -26.62 -4.53
CA SER A 178 14.00 -25.63 -4.76
C SER A 178 14.36 -24.89 -3.48
N ASP A 179 15.55 -24.27 -3.43
CA ASP A 179 15.94 -23.32 -2.39
C ASP A 179 15.56 -21.87 -2.74
N GLN A 180 14.95 -21.63 -3.91
CA GLN A 180 14.58 -20.30 -4.35
C GLN A 180 13.28 -19.85 -3.69
N LEU A 181 13.32 -18.69 -2.99
CA LEU A 181 12.13 -18.10 -2.39
C LEU A 181 11.20 -17.55 -3.47
N TYR A 182 9.88 -17.56 -3.19
CA TYR A 182 8.88 -16.97 -4.10
C TYR A 182 9.17 -15.50 -4.38
N GLU A 183 9.46 -14.69 -3.35
CA GLU A 183 9.78 -13.27 -3.51
C GLU A 183 10.98 -13.07 -4.46
N ASP A 184 12.05 -13.83 -4.28
CA ASP A 184 13.22 -13.76 -5.17
C ASP A 184 12.89 -14.18 -6.62
N TYR A 185 12.00 -15.16 -6.78
CA TYR A 185 11.58 -15.58 -8.11
C TYR A 185 10.75 -14.49 -8.81
N LEU A 186 9.75 -13.93 -8.12
CA LEU A 186 8.90 -12.86 -8.64
C LEU A 186 9.73 -11.63 -9.03
N ILE A 187 10.65 -11.21 -8.16
CA ILE A 187 11.52 -10.06 -8.43
C ILE A 187 12.39 -10.29 -9.67
N LYS A 188 12.96 -11.49 -9.84
CA LYS A 188 13.87 -11.81 -10.96
C LYS A 188 13.15 -12.05 -12.29
N ASN A 189 11.89 -12.50 -12.25
CA ASN A 189 11.15 -12.90 -13.47
C ASN A 189 10.06 -11.89 -13.89
N THR A 190 9.98 -10.74 -13.20
CA THR A 190 9.16 -9.60 -13.62
C THR A 190 10.03 -8.45 -14.14
N ASP A 191 9.52 -7.76 -15.15
CA ASP A 191 10.18 -6.63 -15.80
C ASP A 191 10.20 -5.40 -14.84
N PRO A 192 11.39 -4.86 -14.48
CA PRO A 192 11.51 -3.73 -13.55
C PRO A 192 10.83 -2.43 -14.03
N ASP A 193 10.63 -2.28 -15.33
CA ASP A 193 9.92 -1.12 -15.88
C ASP A 193 8.40 -1.27 -15.81
N LYS A 194 7.90 -2.47 -15.55
CA LYS A 194 6.47 -2.80 -15.52
C LYS A 194 5.96 -3.10 -14.12
N VAL A 195 6.76 -3.78 -13.30
CA VAL A 195 6.36 -4.24 -11.97
C VAL A 195 7.38 -3.80 -10.94
N PHE A 196 6.95 -3.11 -9.90
CA PHE A 196 7.77 -2.86 -8.71
C PHE A 196 7.25 -3.67 -7.52
N PHE A 197 7.96 -3.62 -6.40
CA PHE A 197 7.54 -4.27 -5.15
C PHE A 197 7.35 -3.23 -4.05
N GLN A 198 6.29 -3.40 -3.27
CA GLN A 198 6.09 -2.72 -2.01
C GLN A 198 6.54 -3.67 -0.90
N MET A 199 7.58 -3.27 -0.17
CA MET A 199 8.08 -4.07 0.94
C MET A 199 7.29 -3.76 2.21
N ASP A 200 6.61 -4.77 2.74
CA ASP A 200 6.18 -4.74 4.14
C ASP A 200 7.32 -5.24 5.03
N VAL A 201 7.90 -4.32 5.80
CA VAL A 201 9.10 -4.59 6.60
C VAL A 201 8.85 -5.60 7.72
N TYR A 202 7.62 -5.63 8.26
CA TYR A 202 7.21 -6.59 9.28
C TYR A 202 7.13 -8.00 8.71
N TRP A 203 6.46 -8.16 7.57
CA TRP A 203 6.29 -9.48 6.95
C TRP A 203 7.59 -10.06 6.42
N VAL A 204 8.52 -9.23 5.93
CA VAL A 204 9.90 -9.66 5.61
C VAL A 204 10.57 -10.25 6.86
N THR A 205 10.46 -9.54 8.00
CA THR A 205 11.04 -9.97 9.28
C THR A 205 10.40 -11.26 9.79
N VAL A 206 9.07 -11.37 9.74
CA VAL A 206 8.32 -12.59 10.12
C VAL A 206 8.67 -13.75 9.19
N GLY A 207 8.92 -13.50 7.91
CA GLY A 207 9.42 -14.47 6.93
C GLY A 207 10.86 -14.89 7.14
N GLY A 208 11.52 -14.43 8.23
CA GLY A 208 12.89 -14.79 8.58
C GLY A 208 13.96 -14.10 7.74
N GLN A 209 13.61 -13.00 7.05
CA GLN A 209 14.53 -12.25 6.21
C GLN A 209 14.87 -10.89 6.82
N ASP A 210 15.98 -10.28 6.35
CA ASP A 210 16.39 -8.94 6.74
C ASP A 210 15.92 -7.92 5.68
N PRO A 211 15.01 -6.97 6.04
CA PRO A 211 14.57 -5.93 5.12
C PRO A 211 15.71 -5.11 4.51
N VAL A 212 16.76 -4.82 5.30
CA VAL A 212 17.91 -4.05 4.82
C VAL A 212 18.72 -4.84 3.80
N ALA A 213 18.88 -6.14 4.00
CA ALA A 213 19.55 -7.02 3.04
C ALA A 213 18.77 -7.06 1.70
N TYR A 214 17.44 -7.17 1.74
CA TYR A 214 16.59 -7.14 0.55
C TYR A 214 16.65 -5.80 -0.17
N LEU A 215 16.59 -4.67 0.54
CA LEU A 215 16.75 -3.34 -0.04
C LEU A 215 18.13 -3.14 -0.70
N LYS A 216 19.19 -3.75 -0.16
CA LYS A 216 20.52 -3.73 -0.79
C LYS A 216 20.61 -4.64 -2.00
N LYS A 217 19.98 -5.82 -1.94
CA LYS A 217 19.98 -6.85 -2.99
C LYS A 217 19.22 -6.39 -4.23
N TYR A 218 18.13 -5.64 -4.04
CA TYR A 218 17.21 -5.20 -5.08
C TYR A 218 16.90 -3.70 -4.98
N PRO A 219 17.90 -2.80 -5.13
CA PRO A 219 17.78 -1.38 -4.81
C PRO A 219 16.70 -0.66 -5.62
N ASP A 220 16.45 -1.08 -6.85
CA ASP A 220 15.51 -0.41 -7.79
C ASP A 220 14.13 -1.07 -7.84
N ARG A 221 13.94 -2.20 -7.10
CA ARG A 221 12.69 -2.95 -7.18
C ARG A 221 11.70 -2.57 -6.08
N PHE A 222 12.16 -2.27 -4.85
CA PHE A 222 11.32 -1.85 -3.74
C PHE A 222 11.15 -0.33 -3.75
N LYS A 223 10.06 0.16 -4.39
CA LYS A 223 9.82 1.61 -4.57
C LYS A 223 8.94 2.22 -3.50
N VAL A 224 8.24 1.41 -2.73
CA VAL A 224 7.32 1.80 -1.66
C VAL A 224 7.54 0.89 -0.46
N LEU A 225 7.42 1.42 0.76
CA LEU A 225 7.42 0.60 1.98
C LEU A 225 6.07 0.64 2.69
N HIS A 226 5.70 -0.49 3.29
CA HIS A 226 4.81 -0.53 4.44
C HIS A 226 5.64 -0.57 5.71
N ILE A 227 5.43 0.44 6.55
CA ILE A 227 6.01 0.55 7.88
C ILE A 227 5.00 -0.03 8.85
N LYS A 228 5.30 -1.22 9.34
CA LYS A 228 4.42 -2.06 10.14
C LYS A 228 5.16 -2.66 11.31
N ASP A 229 4.46 -2.92 12.41
CA ASP A 229 4.92 -3.58 13.62
C ASP A 229 3.88 -4.60 14.09
N ASP A 230 4.06 -5.19 15.26
CA ASP A 230 3.05 -6.04 15.89
C ASP A 230 1.73 -5.28 16.11
N TYR A 231 1.81 -3.98 16.46
CA TYR A 231 0.67 -3.08 16.62
C TYR A 231 1.10 -1.61 16.40
N VAL A 232 1.49 -0.87 17.44
CA VAL A 232 2.00 0.51 17.31
C VAL A 232 3.44 0.49 16.78
N ILE A 233 3.75 1.35 15.83
CA ILE A 233 5.08 1.42 15.23
C ILE A 233 6.14 1.74 16.29
N GLY A 234 7.18 0.89 16.36
CA GLY A 234 8.30 0.99 17.32
C GLY A 234 8.04 0.33 18.67
N GLU A 235 6.84 -0.17 18.94
CA GLU A 235 6.49 -0.75 20.25
C GLU A 235 7.18 -2.10 20.49
N SER A 236 7.29 -2.96 19.47
CA SER A 236 7.85 -4.30 19.62
C SER A 236 9.36 -4.32 19.85
N GLY A 237 10.08 -3.31 19.35
CA GLY A 237 11.53 -3.28 19.35
C GLY A 237 12.19 -4.32 18.42
N LYS A 238 11.41 -5.06 17.63
CA LYS A 238 11.91 -6.13 16.74
C LYS A 238 12.44 -5.61 15.42
N ILE A 239 11.98 -4.44 14.97
CA ILE A 239 12.27 -3.88 13.65
C ILE A 239 13.14 -2.64 13.80
N ASN A 240 14.30 -2.64 13.13
CA ASN A 240 15.20 -1.49 13.11
C ASN A 240 14.82 -0.53 11.97
N TYR A 241 13.84 0.32 12.22
CA TYR A 241 13.35 1.29 11.24
C TYR A 241 14.43 2.26 10.77
N GLU A 242 15.35 2.67 11.64
CA GLU A 242 16.41 3.61 11.30
C GLU A 242 17.28 3.08 10.15
N THR A 243 17.71 1.83 10.22
CA THR A 243 18.54 1.22 9.17
C THR A 243 17.76 0.98 7.88
N ILE A 244 16.47 0.62 8.00
CA ILE A 244 15.57 0.42 6.87
C ILE A 244 15.36 1.73 6.12
N PHE A 245 14.95 2.80 6.80
CA PHE A 245 14.73 4.12 6.18
C PHE A 245 16.02 4.67 5.56
N LYS A 246 17.17 4.57 6.25
CA LYS A 246 18.47 5.00 5.71
C LYS A 246 18.80 4.27 4.40
N GLN A 247 18.61 2.96 4.33
CA GLN A 247 18.86 2.21 3.10
C GLN A 247 17.84 2.54 2.00
N PHE A 248 16.57 2.68 2.34
CA PHE A 248 15.50 3.02 1.39
C PHE A 248 15.74 4.39 0.74
N TYR A 249 16.06 5.40 1.53
CA TYR A 249 16.40 6.73 1.01
C TYR A 249 17.71 6.73 0.20
N LYS A 250 18.70 5.91 0.60
CA LYS A 250 19.94 5.73 -0.17
C LYS A 250 19.67 5.15 -1.56
N ASN A 251 18.67 4.28 -1.70
CA ASN A 251 18.22 3.73 -2.98
C ASN A 251 17.44 4.76 -3.84
N GLY A 252 17.21 5.99 -3.34
CA GLY A 252 16.51 7.05 -4.08
C GLY A 252 14.99 7.02 -3.96
N HIS A 253 14.43 6.19 -3.08
CA HIS A 253 12.99 6.07 -2.85
C HIS A 253 12.57 6.83 -1.61
N LYS A 254 11.27 7.23 -1.53
CA LYS A 254 10.77 8.06 -0.42
C LYS A 254 9.32 7.79 -0.02
N ASP A 255 8.53 7.13 -0.84
CA ASP A 255 7.11 6.92 -0.59
C ASP A 255 6.92 5.68 0.31
N TRP A 256 6.26 5.87 1.46
CA TRP A 256 6.00 4.82 2.43
C TRP A 256 4.70 5.09 3.20
N PHE A 257 4.09 4.05 3.73
CA PHE A 257 2.83 4.14 4.45
C PHE A 257 2.91 3.34 5.76
N VAL A 258 2.37 3.91 6.83
CA VAL A 258 2.11 3.18 8.07
C VAL A 258 0.97 2.20 7.80
N GLU A 259 1.18 0.95 8.20
CA GLU A 259 0.12 -0.05 8.25
C GLU A 259 0.04 -0.65 9.66
N ILE A 260 -1.15 -0.62 10.25
CA ILE A 260 -1.42 -1.14 11.57
C ILE A 260 -2.47 -2.24 11.48
N GLU A 261 -2.19 -3.38 12.08
CA GLU A 261 -3.16 -4.44 12.26
C GLU A 261 -4.15 -4.12 13.40
N GLU A 262 -5.25 -4.85 13.44
CA GLU A 262 -6.12 -4.83 14.59
C GLU A 262 -5.40 -5.46 15.79
N LYS A 263 -5.57 -4.86 17.00
CA LYS A 263 -5.06 -5.47 18.23
C LYS A 263 -5.77 -6.78 18.48
N MET A 264 -5.10 -7.86 18.14
CA MET A 264 -5.69 -9.19 18.22
C MET A 264 -5.64 -9.72 19.66
N THR A 265 -6.71 -10.37 20.10
CA THR A 265 -6.68 -11.22 21.29
C THR A 265 -5.73 -12.40 21.09
N PRO A 266 -5.27 -13.08 22.15
CA PRO A 266 -4.44 -14.28 22.03
C PRO A 266 -5.08 -15.34 21.11
N GLU A 267 -6.40 -15.52 21.20
CA GLU A 267 -7.17 -16.48 20.39
C GLU A 267 -7.19 -16.06 18.91
N ALA A 268 -7.40 -14.78 18.62
CA ALA A 268 -7.38 -14.25 17.25
C ALA A 268 -5.97 -14.33 16.65
N LYS A 269 -4.91 -14.11 17.46
CA LYS A 269 -3.52 -14.32 17.03
C LYS A 269 -3.26 -15.79 16.67
N ALA A 270 -3.73 -16.73 17.50
CA ALA A 270 -3.59 -18.16 17.22
C ALA A 270 -4.36 -18.57 15.94
N GLN A 271 -5.56 -18.04 15.72
CA GLN A 271 -6.32 -18.28 14.48
C GLN A 271 -5.62 -17.70 13.25
N SER A 272 -5.11 -16.48 13.35
CA SER A 272 -4.34 -15.84 12.27
C SER A 272 -3.08 -16.64 11.97
N ALA A 273 -2.32 -17.06 12.98
CA ALA A 273 -1.15 -17.92 12.80
C ALA A 273 -1.53 -19.25 12.12
N GLY A 274 -2.62 -19.89 12.55
CA GLY A 274 -3.13 -21.12 11.93
C GLY A 274 -3.53 -20.92 10.47
N PHE A 275 -4.15 -19.77 10.12
CA PHE A 275 -4.43 -19.42 8.73
C PHE A 275 -3.15 -19.28 7.92
N MET A 276 -2.17 -18.56 8.45
CA MET A 276 -0.90 -18.32 7.79
C MET A 276 -0.06 -19.60 7.61
N ASP A 277 -0.09 -20.49 8.59
CA ASP A 277 0.54 -21.81 8.49
C ASP A 277 -0.15 -22.70 7.44
N ALA A 278 -1.49 -22.66 7.37
CA ALA A 278 -2.24 -23.36 6.34
C ALA A 278 -1.90 -22.82 4.94
N MET A 279 -1.83 -21.51 4.78
CA MET A 279 -1.38 -20.85 3.53
C MET A 279 0.00 -21.35 3.11
N LYS A 280 0.98 -21.29 4.01
CA LYS A 280 2.35 -21.73 3.78
C LYS A 280 2.40 -23.20 3.36
N ASN A 281 1.68 -24.09 4.08
CA ASN A 281 1.68 -25.52 3.81
C ASN A 281 1.03 -25.84 2.47
N VAL A 282 -0.11 -25.21 2.15
CA VAL A 282 -0.83 -25.41 0.90
C VAL A 282 -0.01 -24.88 -0.28
N GLN A 283 0.61 -23.71 -0.14
CA GLN A 283 1.49 -23.15 -1.17
C GLN A 283 2.69 -24.05 -1.43
N ALA A 284 3.34 -24.56 -0.39
CA ALA A 284 4.46 -25.50 -0.53
C ALA A 284 4.08 -26.80 -1.27
N GLN A 285 2.79 -27.17 -1.27
CA GLN A 285 2.23 -28.32 -1.99
C GLN A 285 1.66 -27.97 -3.38
N GLY A 286 1.78 -26.70 -3.79
CA GLY A 286 1.21 -26.22 -5.06
C GLY A 286 -0.32 -26.16 -5.08
N GLY A 287 -0.93 -26.02 -3.91
CA GLY A 287 -2.38 -25.91 -3.77
C GLY A 287 -2.92 -24.51 -3.99
N THR A 288 -4.23 -24.37 -3.83
CA THR A 288 -5.02 -23.16 -4.08
C THR A 288 -5.61 -22.57 -2.80
N MET A 289 -6.21 -21.36 -2.86
CA MET A 289 -6.98 -20.81 -1.73
C MET A 289 -8.13 -21.74 -1.30
N GLN A 290 -8.72 -22.50 -2.21
CA GLN A 290 -9.75 -23.48 -1.85
C GLN A 290 -9.17 -24.59 -0.97
N ASP A 291 -7.93 -25.01 -1.23
CA ASP A 291 -7.24 -26.01 -0.41
C ASP A 291 -6.88 -25.43 0.97
N VAL A 292 -6.52 -24.15 1.07
CA VAL A 292 -6.34 -23.45 2.35
C VAL A 292 -7.64 -23.45 3.15
N MET A 293 -8.76 -23.07 2.54
CA MET A 293 -10.07 -23.08 3.20
C MET A 293 -10.50 -24.47 3.63
N LYS A 294 -10.18 -25.49 2.84
CA LYS A 294 -10.43 -26.90 3.16
C LYS A 294 -9.55 -27.36 4.35
N GLU A 295 -8.28 -26.96 4.38
CA GLU A 295 -7.38 -27.28 5.50
C GLU A 295 -7.87 -26.65 6.80
N LEU A 296 -8.24 -25.38 6.77
CA LEU A 296 -8.81 -24.65 7.91
C LEU A 296 -10.12 -25.25 8.41
N SER A 297 -10.96 -25.75 7.49
CA SER A 297 -12.24 -26.37 7.85
C SER A 297 -12.09 -27.65 8.65
N LYS A 298 -10.98 -28.41 8.44
CA LYS A 298 -10.71 -29.64 9.20
C LYS A 298 -10.41 -29.37 10.68
N ASN A 299 -9.84 -28.20 10.97
CA ASN A 299 -9.40 -27.82 12.32
C ASN A 299 -10.39 -26.87 13.03
N ARG A 300 -11.57 -26.62 12.45
CA ARG A 300 -12.58 -25.72 13.02
C ARG A 300 -13.33 -26.41 14.16
N PRO A 301 -13.37 -25.83 15.37
CA PRO A 301 -14.23 -26.38 16.44
C PRO A 301 -15.70 -26.37 15.97
N ALA A 302 -16.41 -27.45 16.22
CA ALA A 302 -17.86 -27.52 15.97
C ALA A 302 -18.58 -26.44 16.81
N GLY A 303 -19.15 -25.42 16.15
CA GLY A 303 -19.91 -24.35 16.81
C GLY A 303 -19.40 -22.92 16.61
N GLY A 304 -18.29 -22.72 15.97
CA GLY A 304 -17.75 -21.38 15.68
C GLY A 304 -18.51 -20.65 14.56
N GLN A 305 -19.63 -20.00 14.85
CA GLN A 305 -20.33 -19.06 13.95
C GLN A 305 -19.66 -17.65 14.00
N GLY A 306 -18.39 -17.54 13.66
CA GLY A 306 -17.76 -16.25 13.42
C GLY A 306 -17.65 -15.99 11.91
N SER A 307 -18.15 -14.86 11.42
CA SER A 307 -17.85 -14.42 10.07
C SER A 307 -16.32 -14.28 9.93
N PRO A 308 -15.68 -14.83 8.88
CA PRO A 308 -14.27 -14.63 8.64
C PRO A 308 -13.92 -13.13 8.43
N PHE A 309 -14.91 -12.26 8.25
CA PHE A 309 -14.77 -10.81 8.07
C PHE A 309 -15.08 -10.00 9.33
N GLY A 310 -15.19 -10.64 10.51
CA GLY A 310 -15.48 -9.97 11.77
C GLY A 310 -16.93 -9.51 11.93
N SER A 311 -17.21 -8.81 13.03
CA SER A 311 -18.53 -8.27 13.32
C SER A 311 -18.81 -7.03 12.47
N GLN A 312 -20.04 -6.95 11.94
CA GLN A 312 -20.57 -5.77 11.26
C GLN A 312 -21.47 -4.92 12.20
N ASP A 313 -21.51 -5.25 13.50
CA ASP A 313 -22.25 -4.47 14.48
C ASP A 313 -21.70 -3.02 14.53
N PRO A 314 -22.55 -1.99 14.34
CA PRO A 314 -22.08 -0.60 14.32
C PRO A 314 -21.33 -0.15 15.58
N LYS A 315 -21.68 -0.69 16.75
CA LYS A 315 -21.00 -0.37 18.02
C LYS A 315 -19.60 -0.98 18.03
N VAL A 316 -19.46 -2.22 17.55
CA VAL A 316 -18.16 -2.89 17.45
C VAL A 316 -17.28 -2.16 16.43
N MET A 317 -17.84 -1.74 15.30
CA MET A 317 -17.10 -1.00 14.28
C MET A 317 -16.66 0.39 14.77
N ALA A 318 -17.51 1.10 15.51
CA ALA A 318 -17.14 2.38 16.12
C ALA A 318 -16.02 2.25 17.16
N GLU A 319 -16.02 1.20 17.98
CA GLU A 319 -14.92 0.94 18.93
C GLU A 319 -13.63 0.55 18.21
N LYS A 320 -13.71 -0.26 17.16
CA LYS A 320 -12.54 -0.58 16.31
C LYS A 320 -11.96 0.68 15.66
N LEU A 321 -12.81 1.57 15.15
CA LEU A 321 -12.38 2.85 14.60
C LEU A 321 -11.61 3.67 15.63
N LYS A 322 -12.19 3.88 16.81
CA LYS A 322 -11.55 4.62 17.89
C LYS A 322 -10.19 4.03 18.27
N THR A 323 -10.12 2.71 18.47
CA THR A 323 -8.90 2.02 18.89
C THR A 323 -7.82 2.08 17.80
N SER A 324 -8.21 1.96 16.52
CA SER A 324 -7.25 2.06 15.41
C SER A 324 -6.72 3.48 15.25
N LEU A 325 -7.57 4.51 15.37
CA LEU A 325 -7.13 5.90 15.30
C LEU A 325 -6.16 6.25 16.44
N GLU A 326 -6.36 5.72 17.64
CA GLU A 326 -5.43 5.89 18.77
C GLU A 326 -4.06 5.27 18.47
N ALA A 327 -4.00 4.04 17.94
CA ALA A 327 -2.76 3.39 17.55
C ALA A 327 -2.05 4.13 16.42
N ILE A 328 -2.80 4.63 15.43
CA ILE A 328 -2.30 5.43 14.31
C ILE A 328 -1.68 6.73 14.83
N LYS A 329 -2.32 7.41 15.79
CA LYS A 329 -1.79 8.62 16.44
C LYS A 329 -0.47 8.35 17.17
N LEU A 330 -0.41 7.31 18.00
CA LEU A 330 0.82 6.92 18.70
C LEU A 330 1.96 6.61 17.73
N SER A 331 1.66 5.95 16.63
CA SER A 331 2.62 5.66 15.56
C SER A 331 3.13 6.94 14.86
N ALA A 332 2.23 7.91 14.62
CA ALA A 332 2.62 9.21 14.10
C ALA A 332 3.55 9.97 15.07
N GLU A 333 3.25 9.94 16.37
CA GLU A 333 4.08 10.57 17.39
C GLU A 333 5.50 9.98 17.45
N TYR A 334 5.63 8.65 17.33
CA TYR A 334 6.92 7.98 17.24
C TYR A 334 7.69 8.42 15.99
N LEU A 335 7.07 8.38 14.80
CA LEU A 335 7.71 8.71 13.54
C LEU A 335 8.08 10.19 13.42
N LYS A 336 7.28 11.10 14.00
CA LYS A 336 7.61 12.54 14.05
C LYS A 336 8.86 12.82 14.87
N LYS A 337 9.10 12.08 15.95
CA LYS A 337 10.28 12.21 16.81
C LYS A 337 11.52 11.54 16.22
N ALA A 338 11.36 10.64 15.26
CA ALA A 338 12.45 9.85 14.71
C ALA A 338 13.27 10.66 13.69
N ASP A 339 14.55 10.94 13.98
CA ASP A 339 15.44 11.75 13.13
C ASP A 339 15.71 11.10 11.75
N PHE A 340 15.51 9.80 11.62
CA PHE A 340 15.69 9.05 10.38
C PHE A 340 14.52 9.16 9.40
N VAL A 341 13.37 9.70 9.81
CA VAL A 341 12.21 9.97 8.94
C VAL A 341 12.37 11.36 8.33
N LYS A 342 12.23 11.45 6.99
CA LYS A 342 12.35 12.70 6.23
C LYS A 342 11.01 13.20 5.75
#